data_67f873d8cdc73d272fc706c4cdd13869
#
_entry.id   67f873d8cdc73d272fc706c4cdd13869
#
_cell.length_a   1.000
_cell.length_b   1.000
_cell.length_c   1.000
_cell.angle_alpha   90.00
_cell.angle_beta   90.00
_cell.angle_gamma   90.00
#
_symmetry.space_group_name_H-M   'P 1'
#
loop_
_entity.id
_entity.type
_entity.pdbx_description
1 polymer ?
#
loop_
_entity_poly.entity_id
_entity_poly.type
_entity_poly.pdbx_seq_one_letter_code
_entity_poly.pdbx_strand_id
1 'polypeptide(L)' 'MKKLEDITYRHELIERYLDADTSVEEEQALADFYRHCENKDLTDEDLDIRNLMLGMENYTPNFHQT' A
#
# COMPACT_ATOMS: atom_id res chain seq x y z
N MET A 1 -18.43 9.46 -2.93
CA MET A 1 -17.51 8.32 -3.03
C MET A 1 -16.16 8.69 -2.43
N LYS A 2 -15.61 7.82 -1.62
CA LYS A 2 -14.32 8.10 -0.98
C LYS A 2 -13.19 7.72 -1.91
N LYS A 3 -12.12 8.49 -1.83
CA LYS A 3 -10.97 8.27 -2.69
C LYS A 3 -9.71 8.16 -1.85
N LEU A 4 -8.70 7.51 -2.41
CA LEU A 4 -7.43 7.33 -1.72
C LEU A 4 -6.68 8.64 -1.53
N GLU A 5 -7.03 9.68 -2.30
CA GLU A 5 -6.50 11.02 -2.05
C GLU A 5 -6.99 11.58 -0.72
N ASP A 6 -8.12 11.08 -0.20
CA ASP A 6 -8.61 11.48 1.11
C ASP A 6 -7.79 10.74 2.16
N ILE A 7 -7.00 11.48 2.93
CA ILE A 7 -6.08 10.87 3.86
C ILE A 7 -6.82 10.08 4.95
N THR A 8 -7.99 10.54 5.35
CA THR A 8 -8.76 9.82 6.37
C THR A 8 -9.20 8.47 5.85
N TYR A 9 -9.75 8.44 4.64
CA TYR A 9 -10.16 7.17 4.04
C TYR A 9 -8.96 6.25 3.83
N ARG A 10 -7.85 6.83 3.36
CA ARG A 10 -6.64 6.04 3.11
C ARG A 10 -6.14 5.38 4.38
N HIS A 11 -6.15 6.12 5.49
CA HIS A 11 -5.68 5.56 6.75
C HIS A 11 -6.62 4.50 7.29
N GLU A 12 -7.92 4.67 7.10
CA GLU A 12 -8.86 3.61 7.46
C GLU A 12 -8.56 2.33 6.68
N LEU A 13 -8.27 2.48 5.39
CA LEU A 13 -7.97 1.33 4.56
C LEU A 13 -6.66 0.67 4.98
N ILE A 14 -5.66 1.48 5.34
CA ILE A 14 -4.40 0.96 5.84
C ILE A 14 -4.61 0.12 7.09
N GLU A 15 -5.41 0.62 8.02
CA GLU A 15 -5.68 -0.13 9.24
C GLU A 15 -6.35 -1.46 8.93
N ARG A 16 -7.29 -1.45 8.00
CA ARG A 16 -7.94 -2.70 7.60
C ARG A 16 -6.96 -3.63 6.92
N TYR A 17 -6.05 -3.07 6.13
CA TYR A 17 -5.03 -3.88 5.47
C TYR A 17 -4.13 -4.58 6.50
N LEU A 18 -3.74 -3.86 7.54
CA LEU A 18 -2.89 -4.44 8.58
C LEU A 18 -3.63 -5.51 9.38
N ASP A 19 -4.96 -5.41 9.44
CA ASP A 19 -5.78 -6.42 10.09
C ASP A 19 -6.15 -7.56 9.14
N ALA A 20 -5.63 -7.53 7.91
CA ALA A 20 -5.98 -8.51 6.88
C ALA A 20 -7.47 -8.49 6.57
N ASP A 21 -8.07 -7.31 6.57
CA ASP A 21 -9.51 -7.12 6.39
C ASP A 21 -9.80 -6.30 5.14
N THR A 22 -9.02 -6.50 4.09
CA THR A 22 -9.23 -5.82 2.82
C THR A 22 -9.46 -6.85 1.73
N SER A 23 -10.21 -6.43 0.70
CA SER A 23 -10.40 -7.27 -0.48
C SER A 23 -9.20 -7.12 -1.40
N VAL A 24 -9.09 -8.03 -2.37
CA VAL A 24 -8.05 -7.96 -3.38
C VAL A 24 -8.15 -6.66 -4.16
N GLU A 25 -9.38 -6.25 -4.50
CA GLU A 25 -9.57 -5.00 -5.22
C GLU A 25 -9.10 -3.80 -4.41
N GLU A 26 -9.39 -3.81 -3.11
CA GLU A 26 -8.94 -2.72 -2.25
C GLU A 26 -7.42 -2.68 -2.16
N GLU A 27 -6.79 -3.84 -2.05
CA GLU A 27 -5.34 -3.89 -1.97
C GLU A 27 -4.70 -3.44 -3.28
N GLN A 28 -5.27 -3.85 -4.41
CA GLN A 28 -4.75 -3.43 -5.70
C GLN A 28 -4.91 -1.92 -5.89
N ALA A 29 -6.03 -1.37 -5.46
CA ALA A 29 -6.25 0.07 -5.57
C ALA A 29 -5.24 0.83 -4.72
N LEU A 30 -4.98 0.34 -3.51
CA LEU A 30 -4.01 0.99 -2.64
C LEU A 30 -2.60 0.90 -3.22
N ALA A 31 -2.23 -0.25 -3.75
CA ALA A 31 -0.91 -0.41 -4.37
C ALA A 31 -0.76 0.49 -5.59
N ASP A 32 -1.80 0.59 -6.42
CA ASP A 32 -1.76 1.47 -7.57
C ASP A 32 -1.61 2.92 -7.14
N PHE A 33 -2.32 3.30 -6.09
CA PHE A 33 -2.18 4.65 -5.58
C PHE A 33 -0.73 4.94 -5.21
N TYR A 34 -0.10 4.02 -4.49
CA TYR A 34 1.29 4.24 -4.06
C TYR A 34 2.27 4.23 -5.21
N ARG A 35 1.98 3.50 -6.27
CA ARG A 35 2.85 3.49 -7.44
C ARG A 35 2.87 4.83 -8.17
N HIS A 36 1.78 5.57 -8.08
CA HIS A 36 1.61 6.79 -8.86
C HIS A 36 1.68 8.07 -8.06
N CYS A 37 1.67 7.99 -6.73
CA CYS A 37 1.70 9.20 -5.91
C CYS A 37 3.15 9.62 -5.65
N GLU A 38 3.30 10.90 -5.29
CA GLU A 38 4.61 11.43 -4.94
C GLU A 38 4.84 11.27 -3.44
N ASN A 39 6.10 11.07 -3.06
CA ASN A 39 6.44 10.88 -1.65
C ASN A 39 5.99 12.05 -0.78
N LYS A 40 6.00 13.26 -1.32
CA LYS A 40 5.63 14.44 -0.54
C LYS A 40 4.18 14.43 -0.09
N ASP A 41 3.35 13.61 -0.74
CA ASP A 41 1.93 13.52 -0.42
C ASP A 41 1.64 12.42 0.58
N LEU A 42 2.66 11.76 1.08
CA LEU A 42 2.48 10.59 1.93
C LEU A 42 2.87 10.91 3.37
N THR A 43 2.13 10.32 4.31
CA THR A 43 2.50 10.36 5.72
C THR A 43 3.54 9.27 5.99
N ASP A 44 4.11 9.30 7.20
CA ASP A 44 5.05 8.25 7.60
C ASP A 44 4.40 6.87 7.52
N GLU A 45 3.15 6.78 7.94
CA GLU A 45 2.43 5.53 7.87
C GLU A 45 2.26 5.07 6.42
N ASP A 46 1.94 6.01 5.54
CA ASP A 46 1.84 5.69 4.11
C ASP A 46 3.15 5.14 3.57
N LEU A 47 4.27 5.74 3.98
CA LEU A 47 5.57 5.29 3.50
C LEU A 47 5.87 3.88 3.96
N ASP A 48 5.52 3.55 5.19
CA ASP A 48 5.71 2.20 5.71
C ASP A 48 4.89 1.19 4.90
N ILE A 49 3.63 1.51 4.66
CA ILE A 49 2.74 0.61 3.93
C ILE A 49 3.19 0.49 2.48
N ARG A 50 3.57 1.60 1.87
CA ARG A 50 4.06 1.58 0.50
C ARG A 50 5.28 0.66 0.38
N ASN A 51 6.21 0.80 1.32
CA ASN A 51 7.40 -0.06 1.30
C ASN A 51 7.02 -1.52 1.49
N LEU A 52 6.06 -1.78 2.35
CA LEU A 52 5.61 -3.15 2.57
C LEU A 52 4.99 -3.72 1.30
N MET A 53 4.09 -2.99 0.68
CA MET A 53 3.36 -3.49 -0.47
C MET A 53 4.23 -3.56 -1.71
N LEU A 54 4.89 -2.47 -2.05
CA LEU A 54 5.67 -2.39 -3.28
C LEU A 54 7.03 -3.05 -3.12
N GLY A 55 7.58 -3.01 -1.92
CA GLY A 55 8.81 -3.71 -1.65
C GLY A 55 8.67 -5.21 -1.83
N MET A 56 7.57 -5.75 -1.32
CA MET A 56 7.31 -7.17 -1.51
C MET A 56 7.07 -7.51 -2.97
N GLU A 57 6.37 -6.62 -3.66
CA GLU A 57 6.06 -6.85 -5.07
C GLU A 57 7.31 -6.84 -5.91
N ASN A 58 8.24 -5.96 -5.57
CA ASN A 58 9.49 -5.83 -6.30
C ASN A 58 10.57 -6.77 -5.81
N TYR A 59 10.32 -7.43 -4.70
CA TYR A 59 11.30 -8.32 -4.12
C TYR A 59 11.36 -9.60 -4.92
N THR A 60 12.56 -9.95 -5.33
CA THR A 60 12.79 -11.22 -6.03
C THR A 60 13.58 -12.10 -5.08
N PRO A 61 12.93 -13.09 -4.48
CA PRO A 61 13.65 -13.95 -3.54
C PRO A 61 14.80 -14.67 -4.23
N ASN A 62 15.91 -14.71 -3.54
CA ASN A 62 17.09 -15.35 -4.10
C ASN A 62 17.22 -16.80 -3.70
N PHE A 63 16.42 -17.25 -2.77
CA PHE A 63 16.56 -18.59 -2.26
C PHE A 63 16.37 -19.64 -3.34
N HIS A 64 15.56 -19.34 -4.33
CA HIS A 64 15.30 -20.30 -5.38
C HIS A 64 16.44 -20.39 -6.39
N GLN A 65 17.40 -19.51 -6.26
CA GLN A 65 18.53 -19.47 -7.19
C GLN A 65 19.70 -20.31 -6.72
N THR A 66 19.61 -20.77 -5.55
CA THR A 66 20.69 -21.58 -5.02
C THR A 66 20.69 -22.96 -5.61
#